data_4791a667157ca6ee2563fe2a8e491f00
#
_entry.id   4791a667157ca6ee2563fe2a8e491f00
#
_cell.length_a   1.000
_cell.length_b   1.000
_cell.length_c   1.000
_cell.angle_alpha   90.00
_cell.angle_beta   90.00
_cell.angle_gamma   90.00
#
_symmetry.space_group_name_H-M   'P 1'
#
loop_
_entity.id
_entity.type
_entity.pdbx_description
1 polymer ?
#
loop_
_entity_poly.entity_id
_entity_poly.type
_entity_poly.pdbx_seq_one_letter_code
_entity_poly.pdbx_strand_id
1 'polypeptide(L)'
;AGPGSDAGVLRIRGTHKGLAMTTDGNGRFVYLSPEVGGQIALVEAAANIIASGAEPLAITDCLNYGDPTDPEIFWELHQSVQGMADACREFNTPVISGNVSLYNENNGQAIHSTPMVGMVGLIKNIDRVIPSFVQYPGDKVYLVGQTHDDYAGSELQKMMAGDISGIVKSFDLHHVHQYMQRLLTTMENGLVSSAHDLSEGGLGVALAETVFKTDLGLKVDFADQPAARLFSETPGRFIVTVAPDKATEFEQALGKDAHLIGEVTNSHWLMVKLANGELNESVAKLQKTWEEAIPCQLKSKD
;
A
#
# COMPACT_ATOMS: atom_id res chain seq x y z
N ALA A 1 5.99 -3.78 15.60
CA ALA A 1 4.95 -3.11 14.85
C ALA A 1 3.76 -2.83 15.77
N GLY A 2 3.29 -1.59 15.79
CA GLY A 2 2.14 -1.13 16.57
C GLY A 2 1.00 -0.68 15.64
N PRO A 3 -0.10 -0.10 16.17
CA PRO A 3 -1.15 0.48 15.34
C PRO A 3 -0.60 1.50 14.35
N GLY A 4 -0.98 1.39 13.07
CA GLY A 4 -0.45 2.19 11.94
C GLY A 4 0.77 1.58 11.27
N SER A 5 1.11 0.31 11.54
CA SER A 5 2.06 -0.46 10.73
C SER A 5 1.34 -1.21 9.62
N ASP A 6 2.01 -1.46 8.52
CA ASP A 6 1.46 -2.10 7.31
C ASP A 6 0.97 -3.53 7.58
N ALA A 7 1.62 -4.25 8.50
CA ALA A 7 1.15 -5.56 8.94
C ALA A 7 1.22 -5.72 10.47
N GLY A 8 0.33 -6.54 11.01
CA GLY A 8 0.42 -7.04 12.38
C GLY A 8 1.54 -8.06 12.51
N VAL A 9 2.52 -7.82 13.39
CA VAL A 9 3.69 -8.68 13.55
C VAL A 9 3.67 -9.43 14.88
N LEU A 10 3.83 -10.75 14.82
CA LEU A 10 3.89 -11.64 15.97
C LEU A 10 5.20 -12.43 16.01
N ARG A 11 5.85 -12.45 17.18
CA ARG A 11 7.03 -13.31 17.41
C ARG A 11 6.59 -14.77 17.62
N ILE A 12 7.25 -15.70 16.95
CA ILE A 12 7.10 -17.13 17.22
C ILE A 12 7.98 -17.49 18.43
N ARG A 13 7.34 -17.81 19.56
CA ARG A 13 8.03 -18.07 20.82
C ARG A 13 9.05 -19.23 20.67
N GLY A 14 10.23 -19.07 21.27
CA GLY A 14 11.30 -20.07 21.22
C GLY A 14 12.10 -20.06 19.90
N THR A 15 11.86 -19.08 19.02
CA THR A 15 12.59 -18.93 17.75
C THR A 15 13.01 -17.48 17.53
N HIS A 16 13.83 -17.25 16.50
CA HIS A 16 14.11 -15.90 15.97
C HIS A 16 13.15 -15.47 14.85
N LYS A 17 12.08 -16.24 14.58
CA LYS A 17 11.14 -15.97 13.50
C LYS A 17 9.94 -15.18 13.99
N GLY A 18 9.27 -14.51 13.06
CA GLY A 18 7.98 -13.85 13.25
C GLY A 18 7.03 -14.14 12.11
N LEU A 19 5.75 -13.84 12.34
CA LEU A 19 4.72 -13.81 11.32
C LEU A 19 4.25 -12.37 11.14
N ALA A 20 4.08 -11.95 9.89
CA ALA A 20 3.36 -10.74 9.52
C ALA A 20 2.01 -11.12 8.94
N MET A 21 0.96 -10.36 9.25
CA MET A 21 -0.40 -10.61 8.77
C MET A 21 -1.07 -9.29 8.42
N THR A 22 -1.77 -9.28 7.29
CA THR A 22 -2.57 -8.15 6.82
C THR A 22 -3.90 -8.60 6.24
N THR A 23 -4.80 -7.65 6.03
CA THR A 23 -6.05 -7.86 5.29
C THR A 23 -6.26 -6.68 4.36
N ASP A 24 -6.53 -6.95 3.08
CA ASP A 24 -6.65 -5.93 2.04
C ASP A 24 -7.78 -6.25 1.06
N GLY A 25 -8.30 -5.21 0.41
CA GLY A 25 -9.30 -5.32 -0.63
C GLY A 25 -9.99 -3.98 -0.89
N ASN A 26 -10.22 -3.67 -2.17
CA ASN A 26 -10.88 -2.43 -2.59
C ASN A 26 -11.94 -2.73 -3.65
N GLY A 27 -13.21 -2.70 -3.22
CA GLY A 27 -14.35 -2.96 -4.10
C GLY A 27 -14.53 -1.96 -5.25
N ARG A 28 -13.98 -0.74 -5.15
CA ARG A 28 -14.04 0.26 -6.23
C ARG A 28 -13.23 -0.18 -7.45
N PHE A 29 -12.04 -0.72 -7.22
CA PHE A 29 -11.20 -1.22 -8.30
C PHE A 29 -11.82 -2.44 -8.98
N VAL A 30 -12.43 -3.33 -8.20
CA VAL A 30 -13.14 -4.51 -8.72
C VAL A 30 -14.37 -4.09 -9.52
N TYR A 31 -15.16 -3.14 -9.02
CA TYR A 31 -16.32 -2.60 -9.74
C TYR A 31 -15.94 -2.01 -11.11
N LEU A 32 -14.83 -1.27 -11.19
CA LEU A 32 -14.37 -0.63 -12.43
C LEU A 32 -13.66 -1.60 -13.39
N SER A 33 -12.92 -2.57 -12.87
CA SER A 33 -12.08 -3.52 -13.63
C SER A 33 -11.85 -4.78 -12.82
N PRO A 34 -12.78 -5.77 -12.82
CA PRO A 34 -12.79 -6.88 -11.87
C PRO A 34 -11.50 -7.69 -11.86
N GLU A 35 -10.96 -8.07 -13.03
CA GLU A 35 -9.72 -8.84 -13.12
C GLU A 35 -8.53 -8.08 -12.52
N VAL A 36 -8.35 -6.82 -12.90
CA VAL A 36 -7.26 -5.97 -12.38
C VAL A 36 -7.46 -5.67 -10.91
N GLY A 37 -8.71 -5.42 -10.48
CA GLY A 37 -9.04 -5.21 -9.06
C GLY A 37 -8.72 -6.42 -8.19
N GLY A 38 -8.94 -7.64 -8.71
CA GLY A 38 -8.54 -8.89 -8.07
C GLY A 38 -7.02 -9.02 -7.94
N GLN A 39 -6.26 -8.63 -8.98
CA GLN A 39 -4.79 -8.59 -8.92
C GLN A 39 -4.31 -7.57 -7.88
N ILE A 40 -4.90 -6.37 -7.85
CA ILE A 40 -4.53 -5.31 -6.92
C ILE A 40 -4.74 -5.75 -5.47
N ALA A 41 -5.86 -6.39 -5.14
CA ALA A 41 -6.13 -6.86 -3.77
C ALA A 41 -5.03 -7.79 -3.23
N LEU A 42 -4.47 -8.66 -4.08
CA LEU A 42 -3.36 -9.52 -3.69
C LEU A 42 -2.04 -8.76 -3.63
N VAL A 43 -1.76 -7.88 -4.60
CA VAL A 43 -0.52 -7.08 -4.64
C VAL A 43 -0.42 -6.17 -3.43
N GLU A 44 -1.52 -5.57 -3.01
CA GLU A 44 -1.64 -4.72 -1.82
C GLU A 44 -1.30 -5.52 -0.55
N ALA A 45 -1.94 -6.68 -0.37
CA ALA A 45 -1.62 -7.56 0.74
C ALA A 45 -0.13 -7.97 0.74
N ALA A 46 0.45 -8.28 -0.42
CA ALA A 46 1.87 -8.60 -0.54
C ALA A 46 2.77 -7.40 -0.23
N ALA A 47 2.37 -6.18 -0.64
CA ALA A 47 3.09 -4.95 -0.35
C ALA A 47 3.18 -4.70 1.15
N ASN A 48 2.06 -4.79 1.87
CA ASN A 48 2.01 -4.66 3.33
C ASN A 48 2.90 -5.68 4.05
N ILE A 49 2.90 -6.93 3.61
CA ILE A 49 3.76 -7.98 4.17
C ILE A 49 5.24 -7.64 3.93
N ILE A 50 5.60 -7.28 2.70
CA ILE A 50 6.99 -6.95 2.32
C ILE A 50 7.46 -5.68 3.01
N ALA A 51 6.64 -4.63 3.13
CA ALA A 51 6.98 -3.41 3.85
C ALA A 51 7.40 -3.69 5.29
N SER A 52 6.82 -4.71 5.93
CA SER A 52 7.19 -5.18 7.27
C SER A 52 8.46 -6.04 7.32
N GLY A 53 9.11 -6.33 6.17
CA GLY A 53 10.30 -7.18 6.07
C GLY A 53 9.98 -8.68 6.09
N ALA A 54 8.77 -9.07 5.69
CA ALA A 54 8.31 -10.45 5.66
C ALA A 54 8.20 -10.98 4.23
N GLU A 55 8.46 -12.27 4.04
CA GLU A 55 8.23 -13.00 2.80
C GLU A 55 6.78 -13.48 2.74
N PRO A 56 5.96 -13.09 1.73
CA PRO A 56 4.61 -13.60 1.54
C PRO A 56 4.61 -15.13 1.42
N LEU A 57 3.70 -15.82 2.13
CA LEU A 57 3.63 -17.29 2.13
C LEU A 57 2.33 -17.84 1.59
N ALA A 58 1.20 -17.32 2.02
CA ALA A 58 -0.11 -17.86 1.69
C ALA A 58 -1.21 -16.83 1.95
N ILE A 59 -2.36 -17.03 1.33
CA ILE A 59 -3.55 -16.22 1.54
C ILE A 59 -4.74 -17.01 2.05
N THR A 60 -5.65 -16.31 2.70
CA THR A 60 -7.06 -16.66 2.83
C THR A 60 -7.89 -15.60 2.15
N ASP A 61 -9.01 -15.95 1.54
CA ASP A 61 -9.92 -14.97 0.96
C ASP A 61 -11.21 -14.82 1.75
N CYS A 62 -11.88 -13.68 1.59
CA CYS A 62 -13.25 -13.46 2.05
C CYS A 62 -13.98 -12.74 0.92
N LEU A 63 -14.66 -13.51 0.10
CA LEU A 63 -15.31 -13.05 -1.13
C LEU A 63 -16.72 -12.56 -0.81
N ASN A 64 -17.03 -11.29 -1.16
CA ASN A 64 -18.33 -10.66 -0.89
C ASN A 64 -18.92 -10.12 -2.19
N TYR A 65 -20.04 -10.69 -2.62
CA TYR A 65 -20.70 -10.37 -3.90
C TYR A 65 -22.22 -10.30 -3.73
N GLY A 66 -22.88 -9.66 -4.68
CA GLY A 66 -24.34 -9.65 -4.80
C GLY A 66 -24.94 -10.99 -5.22
N ASP A 67 -26.08 -10.97 -5.87
CA ASP A 67 -26.77 -12.16 -6.39
C ASP A 67 -26.02 -12.76 -7.59
N PRO A 68 -25.44 -13.97 -7.49
CA PRO A 68 -24.69 -14.60 -8.57
C PRO A 68 -25.58 -15.09 -9.73
N THR A 69 -26.89 -15.01 -9.62
CA THR A 69 -27.80 -15.27 -10.75
C THR A 69 -27.90 -14.08 -11.69
N ASP A 70 -27.46 -12.89 -11.26
CA ASP A 70 -27.24 -11.74 -12.12
C ASP A 70 -25.97 -11.96 -12.96
N PRO A 71 -26.06 -11.92 -14.30
CA PRO A 71 -24.91 -12.16 -15.17
C PRO A 71 -23.75 -11.18 -14.97
N GLU A 72 -24.02 -9.92 -14.58
CA GLU A 72 -23.01 -8.91 -14.33
C GLU A 72 -22.23 -9.24 -13.03
N ILE A 73 -22.94 -9.55 -11.95
CA ILE A 73 -22.34 -9.95 -10.67
C ILE A 73 -21.53 -11.25 -10.83
N PHE A 74 -22.06 -12.23 -11.60
CA PHE A 74 -21.31 -13.45 -11.89
C PHE A 74 -20.04 -13.18 -12.69
N TRP A 75 -20.10 -12.26 -13.65
CA TRP A 75 -18.92 -11.85 -14.43
C TRP A 75 -17.87 -11.18 -13.53
N GLU A 76 -18.28 -10.26 -12.65
CA GLU A 76 -17.36 -9.64 -11.68
C GLU A 76 -16.71 -10.68 -10.76
N LEU A 77 -17.47 -11.63 -10.23
CA LEU A 77 -16.97 -12.75 -9.44
C LEU A 77 -15.93 -13.56 -10.22
N HIS A 78 -16.26 -13.98 -11.45
CA HIS A 78 -15.38 -14.79 -12.27
C HIS A 78 -14.06 -14.06 -12.60
N GLN A 79 -14.15 -12.81 -13.05
CA GLN A 79 -12.97 -12.03 -13.46
C GLN A 79 -12.08 -11.68 -12.26
N SER A 80 -12.65 -11.26 -11.13
CA SER A 80 -11.85 -10.91 -9.96
C SER A 80 -11.14 -12.12 -9.35
N VAL A 81 -11.81 -13.28 -9.30
CA VAL A 81 -11.18 -14.53 -8.88
C VAL A 81 -10.08 -14.96 -9.85
N GLN A 82 -10.27 -14.76 -11.17
CA GLN A 82 -9.21 -15.02 -12.15
C GLN A 82 -7.99 -14.11 -11.92
N GLY A 83 -8.20 -12.81 -11.71
CA GLY A 83 -7.14 -11.85 -11.39
C GLY A 83 -6.38 -12.22 -10.11
N MET A 84 -7.09 -12.58 -9.05
CA MET A 84 -6.47 -13.08 -7.81
C MET A 84 -5.66 -14.35 -8.06
N ALA A 85 -6.18 -15.30 -8.85
CA ALA A 85 -5.49 -16.56 -9.14
C ALA A 85 -4.19 -16.32 -9.93
N ASP A 86 -4.18 -15.38 -10.87
CA ASP A 86 -2.99 -15.03 -11.63
C ASP A 86 -1.93 -14.37 -10.72
N ALA A 87 -2.34 -13.47 -9.83
CA ALA A 87 -1.45 -12.88 -8.85
C ALA A 87 -0.94 -13.92 -7.83
N CYS A 88 -1.78 -14.85 -7.36
CA CYS A 88 -1.35 -15.95 -6.49
C CYS A 88 -0.27 -16.82 -7.15
N ARG A 89 -0.40 -17.11 -8.44
CA ARG A 89 0.60 -17.89 -9.18
C ARG A 89 1.91 -17.13 -9.33
N GLU A 90 1.84 -15.84 -9.65
CA GLU A 90 3.02 -14.99 -9.79
C GLU A 90 3.79 -14.84 -8.47
N PHE A 91 3.07 -14.58 -7.38
CA PHE A 91 3.68 -14.40 -6.05
C PHE A 91 3.96 -15.73 -5.31
N ASN A 92 3.56 -16.87 -5.90
CA ASN A 92 3.67 -18.19 -5.28
C ASN A 92 3.01 -18.25 -3.88
N THR A 93 1.84 -17.61 -3.75
CA THR A 93 1.05 -17.54 -2.50
C THR A 93 -0.24 -18.35 -2.65
N PRO A 94 -0.28 -19.64 -2.28
CA PRO A 94 -1.48 -20.44 -2.42
C PRO A 94 -2.62 -19.95 -1.53
N VAL A 95 -3.85 -20.12 -2.02
CA VAL A 95 -5.07 -19.95 -1.22
C VAL A 95 -5.22 -21.18 -0.31
N ILE A 96 -5.09 -20.99 1.00
CA ILE A 96 -5.13 -22.09 1.99
C ILE A 96 -6.48 -22.21 2.69
N SER A 97 -7.30 -21.19 2.62
CA SER A 97 -8.63 -21.10 3.21
C SER A 97 -9.42 -19.96 2.57
N GLY A 98 -10.71 -19.92 2.80
CA GLY A 98 -11.52 -18.80 2.35
C GLY A 98 -12.98 -18.90 2.76
N ASN A 99 -13.72 -17.83 2.48
CA ASN A 99 -15.15 -17.75 2.64
C ASN A 99 -15.78 -17.04 1.44
N VAL A 100 -16.96 -17.47 1.04
CA VAL A 100 -17.77 -16.81 0.02
C VAL A 100 -19.08 -16.37 0.65
N SER A 101 -19.41 -15.09 0.56
CA SER A 101 -20.66 -14.48 0.95
C SER A 101 -21.35 -13.93 -0.32
N LEU A 102 -22.53 -14.42 -0.63
CA LEU A 102 -23.30 -14.06 -1.81
C LEU A 102 -24.62 -13.41 -1.39
N TYR A 103 -25.36 -12.84 -2.36
CA TYR A 103 -26.62 -12.14 -2.10
C TYR A 103 -26.50 -10.94 -1.16
N ASN A 104 -25.32 -10.28 -1.16
CA ASN A 104 -25.12 -9.08 -0.34
C ASN A 104 -25.73 -7.87 -1.02
N GLU A 105 -26.87 -7.45 -0.53
CA GLU A 105 -27.67 -6.36 -1.09
C GLU A 105 -28.19 -5.43 -0.01
N ASN A 106 -28.38 -4.18 -0.38
CA ASN A 106 -29.06 -3.18 0.44
C ASN A 106 -30.17 -2.52 -0.39
N ASN A 107 -31.44 -2.71 0.01
CA ASN A 107 -32.61 -2.18 -0.70
C ASN A 107 -32.65 -2.54 -2.19
N GLY A 108 -32.28 -3.77 -2.55
CA GLY A 108 -32.26 -4.26 -3.94
C GLY A 108 -31.08 -3.74 -4.78
N GLN A 109 -30.10 -3.11 -4.16
CA GLN A 109 -28.82 -2.77 -4.77
C GLN A 109 -27.74 -3.71 -4.26
N ALA A 110 -27.02 -4.39 -5.16
CA ALA A 110 -25.85 -5.15 -4.81
C ALA A 110 -24.74 -4.24 -4.25
N ILE A 111 -23.96 -4.77 -3.32
CA ILE A 111 -22.72 -4.12 -2.88
C ILE A 111 -21.71 -4.10 -4.03
N HIS A 112 -20.72 -3.22 -4.00
CA HIS A 112 -19.55 -3.41 -4.85
C HIS A 112 -18.91 -4.77 -4.55
N SER A 113 -18.65 -5.56 -5.59
CA SER A 113 -17.96 -6.85 -5.48
C SER A 113 -16.60 -6.67 -4.81
N THR A 114 -16.42 -7.29 -3.65
CA THR A 114 -15.26 -7.03 -2.78
C THR A 114 -14.60 -8.33 -2.33
N PRO A 115 -13.62 -8.83 -3.09
CA PRO A 115 -12.72 -9.86 -2.61
C PRO A 115 -11.74 -9.25 -1.59
N MET A 116 -11.84 -9.70 -0.34
CA MET A 116 -10.85 -9.39 0.70
C MET A 116 -9.80 -10.48 0.75
N VAL A 117 -8.54 -10.08 0.80
CA VAL A 117 -7.37 -10.98 0.92
C VAL A 117 -6.78 -10.84 2.31
N GLY A 118 -6.73 -11.93 3.06
CA GLY A 118 -5.89 -12.03 4.25
C GLY A 118 -4.58 -12.71 3.87
N MET A 119 -3.43 -12.09 4.13
CA MET A 119 -2.12 -12.66 3.81
C MET A 119 -1.28 -12.88 5.05
N VAL A 120 -0.54 -13.99 5.07
CA VAL A 120 0.47 -14.28 6.08
C VAL A 120 1.85 -14.32 5.42
N GLY A 121 2.83 -13.70 6.08
CA GLY A 121 4.23 -13.73 5.68
C GLY A 121 5.16 -14.15 6.80
N LEU A 122 6.36 -14.60 6.43
CA LEU A 122 7.40 -15.05 7.34
C LEU A 122 8.50 -14.00 7.49
N ILE A 123 8.73 -13.54 8.70
CA ILE A 123 9.93 -12.78 9.08
C ILE A 123 10.99 -13.79 9.52
N LYS A 124 12.07 -13.91 8.76
CA LYS A 124 13.16 -14.87 9.03
C LYS A 124 13.92 -14.53 10.30
N ASN A 125 14.09 -13.23 10.59
CA ASN A 125 14.69 -12.72 11.82
C ASN A 125 13.85 -11.57 12.40
N ILE A 126 13.15 -11.84 13.50
CA ILE A 126 12.23 -10.88 14.15
C ILE A 126 12.94 -9.61 14.64
N ASP A 127 14.23 -9.66 14.86
CA ASP A 127 15.03 -8.49 15.29
C ASP A 127 15.34 -7.54 14.10
N ARG A 128 14.91 -7.91 12.89
CA ARG A 128 15.00 -7.13 11.63
C ARG A 128 13.64 -6.75 11.05
N VAL A 129 12.61 -6.63 11.89
CA VAL A 129 11.31 -6.06 11.46
C VAL A 129 11.54 -4.64 10.95
N ILE A 130 11.02 -4.35 9.78
CA ILE A 130 11.10 -3.02 9.18
C ILE A 130 9.95 -2.15 9.74
N PRO A 131 10.24 -0.97 10.31
CA PRO A 131 9.21 -0.04 10.75
C PRO A 131 8.62 0.74 9.56
N SER A 132 7.33 1.10 9.63
CA SER A 132 6.68 1.97 8.64
C SER A 132 7.04 3.45 8.81
N PHE A 133 7.43 3.86 10.01
CA PHE A 133 7.80 5.26 10.31
C PHE A 133 9.30 5.49 10.08
N VAL A 134 9.64 6.70 9.59
CA VAL A 134 11.04 7.13 9.44
C VAL A 134 11.81 7.08 10.75
N GLN A 135 13.09 6.72 10.70
CA GLN A 135 13.86 6.42 11.90
C GLN A 135 14.96 7.43 12.20
N TYR A 136 15.68 7.88 11.18
CA TYR A 136 16.90 8.68 11.38
C TYR A 136 16.92 9.92 10.48
N PRO A 137 17.21 11.09 11.04
CA PRO A 137 17.43 12.29 10.22
C PRO A 137 18.66 12.11 9.33
N GLY A 138 18.57 12.58 8.09
CA GLY A 138 19.61 12.42 7.07
C GLY A 138 19.46 11.16 6.22
N ASP A 139 18.60 10.22 6.59
CA ASP A 139 18.28 9.08 5.72
C ASP A 139 17.71 9.58 4.39
N LYS A 140 18.10 8.95 3.29
CA LYS A 140 17.58 9.19 1.95
C LYS A 140 16.19 8.60 1.82
N VAL A 141 15.28 9.33 1.19
CA VAL A 141 13.90 8.87 0.91
C VAL A 141 13.78 8.47 -0.54
N TYR A 142 13.42 7.21 -0.75
CA TYR A 142 13.20 6.64 -2.07
C TYR A 142 11.73 6.32 -2.29
N LEU A 143 11.24 6.60 -3.50
CA LEU A 143 10.05 5.97 -4.04
C LEU A 143 10.51 4.72 -4.81
N VAL A 144 10.04 3.56 -4.40
CA VAL A 144 10.27 2.28 -5.11
C VAL A 144 9.04 1.96 -5.93
N GLY A 145 9.25 1.60 -7.20
CA GLY A 145 8.20 1.42 -8.20
C GLY A 145 7.91 2.69 -9.01
N GLN A 146 7.14 2.56 -10.07
CA GLN A 146 6.82 3.65 -10.98
C GLN A 146 5.45 4.23 -10.71
N THR A 147 5.31 5.56 -10.82
CA THR A 147 4.02 6.25 -10.70
C THR A 147 3.45 6.52 -12.09
N HIS A 148 2.22 6.10 -12.32
CA HIS A 148 1.44 6.39 -13.52
C HIS A 148 0.26 7.31 -13.18
N ASP A 149 -0.53 7.69 -14.19
CA ASP A 149 -1.75 8.49 -14.01
C ASP A 149 -2.93 7.53 -13.75
N ASP A 150 -2.97 6.95 -12.53
CA ASP A 150 -3.96 5.96 -12.11
C ASP A 150 -4.89 6.60 -11.08
N TYR A 151 -5.98 7.18 -11.59
CA TYR A 151 -6.97 7.92 -10.79
C TYR A 151 -8.34 7.26 -10.77
N ALA A 152 -8.61 6.29 -11.65
CA ALA A 152 -9.89 5.59 -11.69
C ALA A 152 -10.12 4.79 -10.40
N GLY A 153 -11.19 5.10 -9.68
CA GLY A 153 -11.52 4.50 -8.39
C GLY A 153 -10.71 5.02 -7.20
N SER A 154 -9.78 5.98 -7.41
CA SER A 154 -8.96 6.55 -6.34
C SER A 154 -9.75 7.44 -5.37
N GLU A 155 -9.19 7.66 -4.19
CA GLU A 155 -9.73 8.62 -3.23
C GLU A 155 -9.75 10.06 -3.81
N LEU A 156 -8.72 10.44 -4.58
CA LEU A 156 -8.72 11.75 -5.25
C LEU A 156 -9.92 11.89 -6.18
N GLN A 157 -10.22 10.89 -7.01
CA GLN A 157 -11.38 10.95 -7.90
C GLN A 157 -12.69 11.05 -7.12
N LYS A 158 -12.86 10.22 -6.10
CA LYS A 158 -14.05 10.22 -5.24
C LYS A 158 -14.25 11.57 -4.56
N MET A 159 -13.18 12.18 -4.03
CA MET A 159 -13.25 13.50 -3.38
C MET A 159 -13.59 14.62 -4.36
N MET A 160 -13.03 14.61 -5.57
CA MET A 160 -13.21 15.68 -6.55
C MET A 160 -14.51 15.56 -7.35
N ALA A 161 -14.92 14.35 -7.72
CA ALA A 161 -16.09 14.10 -8.55
C ALA A 161 -17.33 13.66 -7.76
N GLY A 162 -17.17 13.19 -6.52
CA GLY A 162 -18.24 12.60 -5.72
C GLY A 162 -18.68 11.21 -6.20
N ASP A 163 -18.04 10.68 -7.22
CA ASP A 163 -18.32 9.40 -7.85
C ASP A 163 -17.03 8.73 -8.36
N ILE A 164 -17.13 7.47 -8.71
CA ILE A 164 -16.03 6.69 -9.30
C ILE A 164 -16.37 6.33 -10.75
N SER A 165 -15.38 6.40 -11.62
CA SER A 165 -15.54 6.12 -13.04
C SER A 165 -14.23 5.81 -13.74
N GLY A 166 -14.33 5.37 -14.99
CA GLY A 166 -13.17 5.04 -15.81
C GLY A 166 -12.81 3.56 -15.75
N ILE A 167 -11.60 3.25 -16.10
CA ILE A 167 -11.06 1.89 -16.15
C ILE A 167 -9.77 1.86 -15.34
N VAL A 168 -9.65 0.95 -14.40
CA VAL A 168 -8.39 0.66 -13.71
C VAL A 168 -7.47 -0.04 -14.71
N LYS A 169 -6.29 0.55 -14.95
CA LYS A 169 -5.36 0.07 -15.95
C LYS A 169 -4.65 -1.20 -15.49
N SER A 170 -4.43 -2.12 -16.43
CA SER A 170 -3.54 -3.25 -16.19
C SER A 170 -2.10 -2.77 -15.96
N PHE A 171 -1.36 -3.52 -15.17
CA PHE A 171 0.05 -3.29 -14.86
C PHE A 171 0.86 -4.58 -15.06
N ASP A 172 2.17 -4.44 -15.15
CA ASP A 172 3.07 -5.59 -15.28
C ASP A 172 3.27 -6.26 -13.91
N LEU A 173 2.41 -7.25 -13.61
CA LEU A 173 2.41 -8.01 -12.37
C LEU A 173 3.75 -8.69 -12.10
N HIS A 174 4.39 -9.23 -13.15
CA HIS A 174 5.70 -9.88 -13.04
C HIS A 174 6.79 -8.88 -12.64
N HIS A 175 6.81 -7.71 -13.28
CA HIS A 175 7.78 -6.67 -12.93
C HIS A 175 7.57 -6.16 -11.49
N VAL A 176 6.33 -5.98 -11.07
CA VAL A 176 5.99 -5.60 -9.68
C VAL A 176 6.53 -6.64 -8.70
N HIS A 177 6.25 -7.92 -8.92
CA HIS A 177 6.77 -9.00 -8.09
C HIS A 177 8.31 -9.00 -8.05
N GLN A 178 8.98 -8.82 -9.19
CA GLN A 178 10.45 -8.82 -9.26
C GLN A 178 11.09 -7.72 -8.39
N TYR A 179 10.62 -6.47 -8.47
CA TYR A 179 11.24 -5.43 -7.64
C TYR A 179 10.84 -5.54 -6.17
N MET A 180 9.65 -6.06 -5.85
CA MET A 180 9.26 -6.38 -4.47
C MET A 180 10.19 -7.42 -3.84
N GLN A 181 10.57 -8.47 -4.58
CA GLN A 181 11.54 -9.47 -4.12
C GLN A 181 12.94 -8.87 -3.91
N ARG A 182 13.38 -7.97 -4.81
CA ARG A 182 14.66 -7.25 -4.62
C ARG A 182 14.60 -6.34 -3.40
N LEU A 183 13.48 -5.63 -3.19
CA LEU A 183 13.27 -4.80 -2.00
C LEU A 183 13.35 -5.62 -0.71
N LEU A 184 12.66 -6.76 -0.65
CA LEU A 184 12.73 -7.67 0.49
C LEU A 184 14.17 -8.13 0.75
N THR A 185 14.92 -8.46 -0.29
CA THR A 185 16.34 -8.84 -0.19
C THR A 185 17.18 -7.72 0.40
N THR A 186 16.96 -6.46 0.01
CA THR A 186 17.68 -5.31 0.61
C THR A 186 17.35 -5.13 2.10
N MET A 187 16.12 -5.39 2.50
CA MET A 187 15.68 -5.38 3.90
C MET A 187 16.38 -6.48 4.71
N GLU A 188 16.41 -7.71 4.19
CA GLU A 188 17.10 -8.84 4.82
C GLU A 188 18.61 -8.59 4.97
N ASN A 189 19.23 -7.86 4.05
CA ASN A 189 20.63 -7.44 4.10
C ASN A 189 20.86 -6.23 5.02
N GLY A 190 19.79 -5.63 5.59
CA GLY A 190 19.89 -4.51 6.52
C GLY A 190 20.25 -3.18 5.85
N LEU A 191 19.89 -3.01 4.57
CA LEU A 191 20.11 -1.74 3.85
C LEU A 191 19.02 -0.72 4.14
N VAL A 192 17.82 -1.16 4.54
CA VAL A 192 16.63 -0.34 4.72
C VAL A 192 16.44 0.04 6.17
N SER A 193 16.17 1.32 6.44
CA SER A 193 15.87 1.85 7.78
C SER A 193 14.37 1.81 8.09
N SER A 194 13.52 2.15 7.11
CA SER A 194 12.05 2.04 7.19
C SER A 194 11.45 1.81 5.81
N ALA A 195 10.25 1.24 5.77
CA ALA A 195 9.48 1.08 4.54
C ALA A 195 7.99 1.17 4.85
N HIS A 196 7.23 1.74 3.92
CA HIS A 196 5.78 1.85 3.96
C HIS A 196 5.24 1.69 2.54
N ASP A 197 4.18 0.92 2.36
CA ASP A 197 3.54 0.78 1.05
C ASP A 197 2.72 2.02 0.67
N LEU A 198 2.35 2.15 -0.59
CA LEU A 198 1.48 3.20 -1.08
C LEU A 198 0.16 2.59 -1.51
N SER A 199 -0.92 2.96 -0.83
CA SER A 199 -2.29 2.54 -1.13
C SER A 199 -3.22 3.75 -1.38
N GLU A 200 -4.38 3.79 -0.74
CA GLU A 200 -5.34 4.90 -0.89
C GLU A 200 -4.73 6.27 -0.56
N GLY A 201 -4.94 7.22 -1.46
CA GLY A 201 -4.36 8.57 -1.36
C GLY A 201 -2.93 8.67 -1.87
N GLY A 202 -2.33 7.57 -2.30
CA GLY A 202 -1.03 7.51 -2.99
C GLY A 202 0.15 8.07 -2.20
N LEU A 203 1.13 8.60 -2.91
CA LEU A 203 2.39 9.10 -2.33
C LEU A 203 2.16 10.23 -1.31
N GLY A 204 1.17 11.11 -1.55
CA GLY A 204 0.92 12.25 -0.67
C GLY A 204 0.49 11.84 0.74
N VAL A 205 -0.39 10.84 0.83
CA VAL A 205 -0.86 10.27 2.12
C VAL A 205 0.25 9.45 2.76
N ALA A 206 0.89 8.55 2.02
CA ALA A 206 1.97 7.71 2.54
C ALA A 206 3.15 8.54 3.10
N LEU A 207 3.54 9.67 2.45
CA LEU A 207 4.55 10.59 3.00
C LEU A 207 4.14 11.17 4.35
N ALA A 208 2.87 11.49 4.52
CA ALA A 208 2.36 11.99 5.80
C ALA A 208 2.36 10.89 6.87
N GLU A 209 1.93 9.69 6.54
CA GLU A 209 1.84 8.56 7.47
C GLU A 209 3.20 8.12 7.98
N THR A 210 4.24 8.12 7.12
CA THR A 210 5.61 7.74 7.52
C THR A 210 6.23 8.64 8.59
N VAL A 211 5.73 9.85 8.79
CA VAL A 211 6.24 10.78 9.82
C VAL A 211 5.35 10.88 11.06
N PHE A 212 4.14 10.29 11.04
CA PHE A 212 3.29 10.27 12.22
C PHE A 212 3.97 9.55 13.39
N LYS A 213 3.72 10.04 14.62
CA LYS A 213 4.31 9.50 15.85
C LYS A 213 5.83 9.57 15.91
N THR A 214 6.44 10.42 15.08
CA THR A 214 7.87 10.73 15.13
C THR A 214 8.11 12.21 15.42
N ASP A 215 9.32 12.55 15.85
CA ASP A 215 9.77 13.93 15.98
C ASP A 215 10.53 14.41 14.72
N LEU A 216 10.27 13.76 13.57
CA LEU A 216 10.98 13.99 12.32
C LEU A 216 10.04 14.59 11.27
N GLY A 217 10.62 15.04 10.17
CA GLY A 217 9.91 15.51 8.99
C GLY A 217 10.55 15.01 7.71
N LEU A 218 10.00 15.40 6.58
CA LEU A 218 10.52 15.07 5.26
C LEU A 218 10.74 16.30 4.42
N LYS A 219 11.78 16.27 3.59
CA LYS A 219 11.98 17.21 2.49
C LYS A 219 12.05 16.43 1.19
N VAL A 220 11.02 16.59 0.35
CA VAL A 220 10.82 15.82 -0.88
C VAL A 220 10.88 16.75 -2.08
N ASP A 221 11.58 16.37 -3.14
CA ASP A 221 11.55 17.03 -4.44
C ASP A 221 10.69 16.22 -5.41
N PHE A 222 9.56 16.78 -5.81
CA PHE A 222 8.58 16.23 -6.74
C PHE A 222 8.32 17.21 -7.90
N ALA A 223 9.25 18.13 -8.15
CA ALA A 223 9.07 19.24 -9.09
C ALA A 223 9.07 18.82 -10.56
N ASP A 224 9.59 17.67 -10.89
CA ASP A 224 9.60 17.09 -12.25
C ASP A 224 8.32 16.31 -12.61
N GLN A 225 7.41 16.15 -11.64
CA GLN A 225 6.15 15.44 -11.79
C GLN A 225 4.94 16.36 -11.62
N PRO A 226 3.81 16.09 -12.32
CA PRO A 226 2.55 16.79 -12.05
C PRO A 226 2.10 16.56 -10.59
N ALA A 227 1.67 17.64 -9.91
CA ALA A 227 1.24 17.57 -8.50
C ALA A 227 0.14 16.53 -8.25
N ALA A 228 -0.76 16.32 -9.23
CA ALA A 228 -1.80 15.29 -9.12
C ALA A 228 -1.24 13.87 -8.92
N ARG A 229 -0.02 13.58 -9.41
CA ARG A 229 0.63 12.28 -9.23
C ARG A 229 1.00 11.96 -7.78
N LEU A 230 1.02 12.95 -6.88
CA LEU A 230 1.09 12.68 -5.44
C LEU A 230 -0.08 11.80 -4.95
N PHE A 231 -1.22 11.90 -5.61
CA PHE A 231 -2.46 11.20 -5.24
C PHE A 231 -2.86 10.10 -6.25
N SER A 232 -1.95 9.72 -7.13
CA SER A 232 -2.14 8.54 -7.97
C SER A 232 -2.06 7.27 -7.11
N GLU A 233 -2.93 6.31 -7.39
CA GLU A 233 -2.98 5.04 -6.67
C GLU A 233 -2.47 3.87 -7.53
N THR A 234 -1.33 4.08 -8.21
CA THR A 234 -0.61 3.00 -8.91
C THR A 234 -0.19 1.92 -7.90
N PRO A 235 -0.56 0.63 -8.09
CA PRO A 235 -0.31 -0.42 -7.11
C PRO A 235 1.17 -0.78 -6.97
N GLY A 236 1.52 -1.34 -5.82
CA GLY A 236 2.81 -2.00 -5.58
C GLY A 236 3.98 -1.07 -5.26
N ARG A 237 3.77 0.23 -4.99
CA ARG A 237 4.83 1.19 -4.68
C ARG A 237 5.12 1.27 -3.18
N PHE A 238 6.35 1.78 -2.86
CA PHE A 238 6.79 1.96 -1.48
C PHE A 238 7.53 3.27 -1.28
N ILE A 239 7.39 3.86 -0.08
CA ILE A 239 8.37 4.80 0.47
C ILE A 239 9.38 4.00 1.27
N VAL A 240 10.67 4.20 0.99
CA VAL A 240 11.75 3.50 1.68
C VAL A 240 12.78 4.51 2.15
N THR A 241 13.24 4.39 3.40
CA THR A 241 14.36 5.20 3.88
C THR A 241 15.62 4.36 4.02
N VAL A 242 16.76 4.96 3.65
CA VAL A 242 18.06 4.31 3.59
C VAL A 242 19.13 5.23 4.12
N ALA A 243 20.01 4.74 4.99
CA ALA A 243 21.16 5.49 5.49
C ALA A 243 22.08 5.92 4.33
N PRO A 244 22.66 7.13 4.36
CA PRO A 244 23.45 7.66 3.25
C PRO A 244 24.62 6.78 2.81
N ASP A 245 25.26 6.07 3.75
CA ASP A 245 26.39 5.15 3.50
C ASP A 245 25.94 3.84 2.80
N LYS A 246 24.65 3.50 2.84
CA LYS A 246 24.06 2.32 2.19
C LYS A 246 23.34 2.65 0.88
N ALA A 247 23.17 3.93 0.56
CA ALA A 247 22.39 4.40 -0.58
C ALA A 247 22.86 3.80 -1.91
N THR A 248 24.16 3.78 -2.17
CA THR A 248 24.72 3.24 -3.42
C THR A 248 24.42 1.75 -3.59
N GLU A 249 24.53 0.96 -2.53
CA GLU A 249 24.25 -0.48 -2.59
C GLU A 249 22.76 -0.73 -2.81
N PHE A 250 21.88 0.04 -2.15
CA PHE A 250 20.44 0.00 -2.34
C PHE A 250 20.04 0.35 -3.78
N GLU A 251 20.58 1.44 -4.34
CA GLU A 251 20.34 1.86 -5.73
C GLU A 251 20.80 0.82 -6.74
N GLN A 252 21.94 0.16 -6.50
CA GLN A 252 22.42 -0.93 -7.36
C GLN A 252 21.49 -2.14 -7.32
N ALA A 253 20.93 -2.48 -6.15
CA ALA A 253 20.04 -3.62 -6.00
C ALA A 253 18.68 -3.40 -6.65
N LEU A 254 18.10 -2.19 -6.55
CA LEU A 254 16.78 -1.86 -7.12
C LEU A 254 16.88 -1.35 -8.56
N GLY A 255 18.01 -0.77 -8.95
CA GLY A 255 18.22 -0.23 -10.30
C GLY A 255 17.22 0.88 -10.64
N LYS A 256 16.56 0.75 -11.78
CA LYS A 256 15.60 1.74 -12.28
C LYS A 256 14.31 1.88 -11.44
N ASP A 257 14.07 0.95 -10.52
CA ASP A 257 12.86 0.95 -9.69
C ASP A 257 13.05 1.74 -8.37
N ALA A 258 14.26 2.22 -8.06
CA ALA A 258 14.53 3.12 -6.94
C ALA A 258 14.71 4.57 -7.42
N HIS A 259 13.83 5.44 -6.97
CA HIS A 259 13.86 6.88 -7.29
C HIS A 259 14.14 7.67 -6.03
N LEU A 260 15.31 8.31 -5.94
CA LEU A 260 15.62 9.21 -4.83
C LEU A 260 14.72 10.44 -4.94
N ILE A 261 13.86 10.66 -3.94
CA ILE A 261 12.91 11.77 -3.91
C ILE A 261 13.16 12.77 -2.78
N GLY A 262 14.03 12.47 -1.82
CA GLY A 262 14.25 13.41 -0.72
C GLY A 262 15.11 12.89 0.41
N GLU A 263 14.90 13.50 1.58
CA GLU A 263 15.61 13.17 2.81
C GLU A 263 14.74 13.35 4.05
N VAL A 264 15.05 12.59 5.10
CA VAL A 264 14.45 12.74 6.43
C VAL A 264 15.11 13.92 7.15
N THR A 265 14.32 14.76 7.81
CA THR A 265 14.79 15.99 8.48
C THR A 265 14.37 16.05 9.95
N ASN A 266 15.02 16.91 10.73
CA ASN A 266 14.62 17.28 12.10
C ASN A 266 13.58 18.43 12.14
N SER A 267 12.91 18.74 11.01
CA SER A 267 12.11 19.96 10.91
C SER A 267 10.70 19.86 11.47
N HIS A 268 10.17 18.66 11.75
CA HIS A 268 8.75 18.38 12.09
C HIS A 268 7.75 18.87 11.02
N TRP A 269 8.22 19.01 9.77
CA TRP A 269 7.43 19.44 8.64
C TRP A 269 7.51 18.44 7.50
N LEU A 270 6.40 18.23 6.83
CA LEU A 270 6.36 17.62 5.51
C LEU A 270 6.48 18.75 4.48
N MET A 271 7.61 18.80 3.81
CA MET A 271 7.94 19.78 2.78
C MET A 271 8.05 19.09 1.44
N VAL A 272 7.16 19.39 0.49
CA VAL A 272 7.17 18.79 -0.84
C VAL A 272 7.30 19.93 -1.87
N LYS A 273 8.42 19.96 -2.57
CA LYS A 273 8.62 20.85 -3.70
C LYS A 273 7.86 20.35 -4.91
N LEU A 274 7.06 21.19 -5.53
CA LEU A 274 6.26 20.91 -6.72
C LEU A 274 6.74 21.79 -7.89
N ALA A 275 6.31 21.44 -9.11
CA ALA A 275 6.64 22.25 -10.31
C ALA A 275 6.24 23.71 -10.19
N ASN A 276 5.13 24.02 -9.53
CA ASN A 276 4.56 25.37 -9.43
C ASN A 276 4.35 25.81 -7.96
N GLY A 277 5.28 25.46 -7.05
CA GLY A 277 5.20 25.86 -5.65
C GLY A 277 5.70 24.81 -4.68
N GLU A 278 5.31 24.97 -3.43
CA GLU A 278 5.68 24.05 -2.36
C GLU A 278 4.45 23.72 -1.51
N LEU A 279 4.35 22.46 -1.09
CA LEU A 279 3.45 22.05 -0.03
C LEU A 279 4.27 21.97 1.27
N ASN A 280 3.86 22.76 2.27
CA ASN A 280 4.50 22.80 3.58
C ASN A 280 3.44 22.63 4.66
N GLU A 281 3.42 21.47 5.29
CA GLU A 281 2.47 21.17 6.38
C GLU A 281 3.20 20.65 7.62
N SER A 282 2.73 21.06 8.80
CA SER A 282 3.28 20.53 10.03
C SER A 282 2.81 19.07 10.25
N VAL A 283 3.72 18.21 10.65
CA VAL A 283 3.43 16.81 10.97
C VAL A 283 2.31 16.69 12.01
N ALA A 284 2.36 17.53 13.05
CA ALA A 284 1.33 17.54 14.10
C ALA A 284 -0.08 17.86 13.56
N LYS A 285 -0.19 18.80 12.58
CA LYS A 285 -1.49 19.12 11.94
C LYS A 285 -1.99 17.94 11.10
N LEU A 286 -1.12 17.33 10.30
CA LEU A 286 -1.48 16.18 9.47
C LEU A 286 -1.92 14.99 10.32
N GLN A 287 -1.14 14.65 11.35
CA GLN A 287 -1.46 13.56 12.27
C GLN A 287 -2.80 13.80 12.99
N LYS A 288 -3.02 15.02 13.49
CA LYS A 288 -4.29 15.38 14.12
C LYS A 288 -5.47 15.22 13.15
N THR A 289 -5.33 15.69 11.91
CA THR A 289 -6.38 15.54 10.88
C THR A 289 -6.71 14.07 10.64
N TRP A 290 -5.70 13.21 10.55
CA TRP A 290 -5.85 11.77 10.36
C TRP A 290 -6.51 11.09 11.57
N GLU A 291 -6.04 11.37 12.80
CA GLU A 291 -6.56 10.75 14.04
C GLU A 291 -7.98 11.18 14.36
N GLU A 292 -8.35 12.43 14.05
CA GLU A 292 -9.66 13.00 14.38
C GLU A 292 -10.73 12.82 13.29
N ALA A 293 -10.39 12.31 12.11
CA ALA A 293 -11.31 12.20 10.96
C ALA A 293 -12.61 11.45 11.32
N ILE A 294 -12.51 10.25 11.88
CA ILE A 294 -13.68 9.45 12.32
C ILE A 294 -14.30 9.98 13.61
N PRO A 295 -13.52 10.25 14.69
CA PRO A 295 -14.07 10.83 15.92
C PRO A 295 -14.82 12.14 15.74
N CYS A 296 -14.37 13.03 14.83
CA CYS A 296 -15.07 14.27 14.55
C CYS A 296 -16.45 14.04 13.93
N GLN A 297 -16.55 13.09 12.98
CA GLN A 297 -17.82 12.77 12.34
C GLN A 297 -18.81 12.09 13.30
N LEU A 298 -18.31 11.33 14.26
CA LEU A 298 -19.17 10.70 15.28
C LEU A 298 -19.73 11.70 16.30
N LYS A 299 -18.99 12.79 16.59
CA LYS A 299 -19.41 13.85 17.53
C LYS A 299 -20.40 14.85 16.92
N SER A 300 -20.47 14.98 15.60
CA SER A 300 -21.34 15.95 14.92
C SER A 300 -22.82 15.51 14.81
N LYS A 301 -23.23 14.45 15.51
CA LYS A 301 -24.61 13.92 15.49
C LYS A 301 -25.36 14.11 16.81
N ASP A 302 -24.79 14.87 17.76
CA ASP A 302 -25.45 15.34 18.99
C ASP A 302 -25.89 16.85 18.82
#